data_ba4c5d532e2cb409b6f11aab554eb89d
#
_entry.id   ba4c5d532e2cb409b6f11aab554eb89d
#
_cell.length_a   1.000
_cell.length_b   1.000
_cell.length_c   1.000
_cell.angle_alpha   90.00
_cell.angle_beta   90.00
_cell.angle_gamma   90.00
#
_symmetry.space_group_name_H-M   'P 1'
#
loop_
_entity.id
_entity.type
_entity.pdbx_description
1 polymer ?
#
loop_
_entity_poly.entity_id
_entity_poly.type
_entity_poly.pdbx_seq_one_letter_code
_entity_poly.pdbx_strand_id
1 'polypeptide(L)'
;MDGPNLVLDLAQIRRDARSGKLSVEQLLDLLDQAQQNIRRLEADKRRLAQRLAQYEPDAAPANPNTTNNSPPTPNASYSLDAEDQRRRGRRRRKKKKSPGRTPTEVKFAEAEQVEDIYPDGVRRGDCELVRERAVWRLINNKAVRVGYRIFAGPDGKEPRIPGVTPRCEYGIEILVVLAFLVYLIGISLDKACAVMEFFCQLPLSKSQADALLRQLATHWDEEFDTLCLLLAQAAIVYMDETGWKVGDEKCSLWAFASQLQRVFLFGCHKDDATLDKMLPPNTFKGIGVSDDYAVYANRFTQAQKCWAHLLRKAIKLALLYPDNKGYQAFLDELLEIYRDGKRAAADGRLGEVGRKRRVEELSSRLLAVCVRHQQEKTADMTPHEREFANLVEEFERLLLAEELLRSCWFRRWRRRTTYRSVICEARPKTARPTERIRRRRGHIAAASL
;
A
#
# COMPACT_ATOMS: atom_id res chain seq x y z
N MET A 1 -13.08 -9.15 -40.25
CA MET A 1 -13.34 -7.71 -40.39
C MET A 1 -13.58 -7.13 -39.02
N ASP A 2 -12.55 -6.52 -38.48
CA ASP A 2 -12.60 -5.92 -37.16
C ASP A 2 -13.29 -4.56 -37.28
N GLY A 3 -14.52 -4.47 -36.74
CA GLY A 3 -15.24 -3.20 -36.64
C GLY A 3 -14.54 -2.29 -35.64
N PRO A 4 -14.59 -0.97 -35.79
CA PRO A 4 -13.87 -0.04 -34.96
C PRO A 4 -14.34 -0.16 -33.49
N ASN A 5 -13.38 -0.32 -32.58
CA ASN A 5 -13.61 -0.19 -31.13
C ASN A 5 -14.04 1.26 -30.87
N LEU A 6 -15.33 1.50 -30.77
CA LEU A 6 -15.86 2.79 -30.38
C LEU A 6 -15.62 2.95 -28.86
N VAL A 7 -14.60 3.70 -28.51
CA VAL A 7 -14.41 4.19 -27.14
C VAL A 7 -15.40 5.32 -26.95
N LEU A 8 -16.51 5.05 -26.27
CA LEU A 8 -17.52 6.05 -25.92
C LEU A 8 -16.94 7.03 -24.87
N ASP A 9 -16.66 8.26 -25.28
CA ASP A 9 -16.31 9.33 -24.34
C ASP A 9 -17.59 9.84 -23.64
N LEU A 10 -17.88 9.25 -22.49
CA LEU A 10 -19.05 9.59 -21.67
C LEU A 10 -19.05 11.06 -21.23
N ALA A 11 -17.90 11.72 -21.14
CA ALA A 11 -17.81 13.11 -20.77
C ALA A 11 -18.24 14.01 -21.93
N GLN A 12 -17.88 13.65 -23.16
CA GLN A 12 -18.31 14.34 -24.36
C GLN A 12 -19.81 14.14 -24.61
N ILE A 13 -20.30 12.91 -24.53
CA ILE A 13 -21.73 12.58 -24.68
C ILE A 13 -22.59 13.37 -23.66
N ARG A 14 -22.14 13.50 -22.41
CA ARG A 14 -22.84 14.30 -21.39
C ARG A 14 -22.84 15.80 -21.71
N ARG A 15 -21.76 16.34 -22.28
CA ARG A 15 -21.71 17.74 -22.70
C ARG A 15 -22.67 18.00 -23.87
N ASP A 16 -22.65 17.10 -24.84
CA ASP A 16 -23.49 17.24 -26.06
C ASP A 16 -24.98 17.03 -25.76
N ALA A 17 -25.32 16.12 -24.83
CA ALA A 17 -26.71 15.99 -24.35
C ALA A 17 -27.18 17.23 -23.58
N ARG A 18 -26.35 17.82 -22.71
CA ARG A 18 -26.69 19.06 -21.97
C ARG A 18 -26.82 20.29 -22.86
N SER A 19 -26.08 20.32 -23.96
CA SER A 19 -26.13 21.45 -24.93
C SER A 19 -27.21 21.25 -25.99
N GLY A 20 -28.04 20.21 -25.94
CA GLY A 20 -29.10 19.91 -26.89
C GLY A 20 -28.60 19.49 -28.29
N LYS A 21 -27.33 19.13 -28.41
CA LYS A 21 -26.73 18.65 -29.66
C LYS A 21 -27.04 17.20 -29.98
N LEU A 22 -27.47 16.42 -28.99
CA LEU A 22 -27.87 15.01 -29.14
C LEU A 22 -29.40 14.92 -29.08
N SER A 23 -29.99 14.32 -30.11
CA SER A 23 -31.42 13.98 -30.11
C SER A 23 -31.68 12.75 -29.23
N VAL A 24 -32.94 12.56 -28.83
CA VAL A 24 -33.38 11.38 -28.08
C VAL A 24 -33.10 10.10 -28.85
N GLU A 25 -33.29 10.11 -30.19
CA GLU A 25 -32.98 8.98 -31.04
C GLU A 25 -31.50 8.62 -31.03
N GLN A 26 -30.61 9.62 -31.13
CA GLN A 26 -29.15 9.39 -31.04
C GLN A 26 -28.72 8.84 -29.68
N LEU A 27 -29.39 9.21 -28.59
CA LEU A 27 -29.13 8.64 -27.27
C LEU A 27 -29.60 7.20 -27.17
N LEU A 28 -30.72 6.84 -27.81
CA LEU A 28 -31.23 5.47 -27.87
C LEU A 28 -30.30 4.59 -28.72
N ASP A 29 -29.80 5.09 -29.87
CA ASP A 29 -28.81 4.39 -30.69
C ASP A 29 -27.51 4.12 -29.94
N LEU A 30 -27.02 5.08 -29.15
CA LEU A 30 -25.84 4.91 -28.30
C LEU A 30 -26.08 3.86 -27.18
N LEU A 31 -27.28 3.82 -26.62
CA LEU A 31 -27.66 2.82 -25.63
C LEU A 31 -27.73 1.43 -26.23
N ASP A 32 -28.31 1.29 -27.43
CA ASP A 32 -28.36 0.02 -28.14
C ASP A 32 -26.97 -0.48 -28.51
N GLN A 33 -26.09 0.41 -28.99
CA GLN A 33 -24.71 0.07 -29.25
C GLN A 33 -23.97 -0.37 -27.96
N ALA A 34 -24.20 0.33 -26.84
CA ALA A 34 -23.62 -0.06 -25.56
C ALA A 34 -24.13 -1.44 -25.10
N GLN A 35 -25.43 -1.72 -25.25
CA GLN A 35 -26.00 -3.04 -24.94
C GLN A 35 -25.45 -4.15 -25.82
N GLN A 36 -25.27 -3.90 -27.13
CA GLN A 36 -24.67 -4.85 -28.04
C GLN A 36 -23.21 -5.15 -27.66
N ASN A 37 -22.43 -4.12 -27.28
CA ASN A 37 -21.06 -4.30 -26.80
C ASN A 37 -20.99 -5.10 -25.49
N ILE A 38 -21.91 -4.87 -24.56
CA ILE A 38 -22.01 -5.65 -23.30
C ILE A 38 -22.29 -7.13 -23.62
N ARG A 39 -23.27 -7.42 -24.50
CA ARG A 39 -23.59 -8.80 -24.91
C ARG A 39 -22.40 -9.50 -25.57
N ARG A 40 -21.65 -8.76 -26.41
CA ARG A 40 -20.42 -9.27 -27.05
C ARG A 40 -19.34 -9.59 -26.01
N LEU A 41 -19.08 -8.67 -25.07
CA LEU A 41 -18.10 -8.89 -23.99
C LEU A 41 -18.49 -10.06 -23.09
N GLU A 42 -19.78 -10.25 -22.80
CA GLU A 42 -20.26 -11.40 -22.05
C GLU A 42 -20.07 -12.71 -22.79
N ALA A 43 -20.30 -12.72 -24.11
CA ALA A 43 -20.05 -13.88 -24.95
C ALA A 43 -18.55 -14.22 -25.02
N ASP A 44 -17.69 -13.22 -25.16
CA ASP A 44 -16.23 -13.39 -25.15
C ASP A 44 -15.73 -13.88 -23.77
N LYS A 45 -16.30 -13.38 -22.68
CA LYS A 45 -16.03 -13.86 -21.32
C LYS A 45 -16.39 -15.33 -21.17
N ARG A 46 -17.58 -15.75 -21.66
CA ARG A 46 -18.01 -17.16 -21.63
C ARG A 46 -17.08 -18.04 -22.47
N ARG A 47 -16.70 -17.57 -23.66
CA ARG A 47 -15.77 -18.27 -24.56
C ARG A 47 -14.39 -18.44 -23.93
N LEU A 48 -13.87 -17.39 -23.26
CA LEU A 48 -12.60 -17.45 -22.53
C LEU A 48 -12.69 -18.37 -21.32
N ALA A 49 -13.79 -18.35 -20.59
CA ALA A 49 -14.03 -19.28 -19.48
C ALA A 49 -14.07 -20.74 -19.94
N GLN A 50 -14.75 -21.03 -21.08
CA GLN A 50 -14.77 -22.37 -21.67
C GLN A 50 -13.37 -22.82 -22.13
N ARG A 51 -12.57 -21.92 -22.70
CA ARG A 51 -11.16 -22.22 -23.07
C ARG A 51 -10.30 -22.45 -21.83
N LEU A 52 -10.49 -21.69 -20.76
CA LEU A 52 -9.79 -21.92 -19.49
C LEU A 52 -10.16 -23.26 -18.87
N ALA A 53 -11.43 -23.67 -18.92
CA ALA A 53 -11.88 -24.98 -18.45
C ALA A 53 -11.24 -26.16 -19.21
N GLN A 54 -10.85 -25.96 -20.47
CA GLN A 54 -10.12 -26.97 -21.26
C GLN A 54 -8.66 -27.15 -20.81
N TYR A 55 -8.10 -26.19 -20.07
CA TYR A 55 -6.74 -26.24 -19.52
C TYR A 55 -6.68 -26.56 -18.01
N GLU A 56 -7.85 -26.70 -17.35
CA GLU A 56 -7.92 -27.26 -16.02
C GLU A 56 -7.89 -28.79 -16.14
N PRO A 57 -6.87 -29.49 -15.60
CA PRO A 57 -6.87 -30.95 -15.61
C PRO A 57 -8.08 -31.45 -14.80
N ASP A 58 -8.82 -32.38 -15.39
CA ASP A 58 -9.97 -33.07 -14.78
C ASP A 58 -9.65 -33.42 -13.33
N ALA A 59 -10.43 -32.94 -12.41
CA ALA A 59 -10.37 -33.35 -11.02
C ALA A 59 -10.71 -34.85 -10.97
N ALA A 60 -9.68 -35.70 -10.83
CA ALA A 60 -9.87 -37.12 -10.62
C ALA A 60 -10.79 -37.34 -9.41
N PRO A 61 -11.74 -38.29 -9.46
CA PRO A 61 -12.67 -38.53 -8.38
C PRO A 61 -11.88 -38.93 -7.12
N ALA A 62 -12.16 -38.23 -6.03
CA ALA A 62 -11.53 -38.42 -4.74
C ALA A 62 -11.67 -39.87 -4.28
N ASN A 63 -10.56 -40.54 -4.02
CA ASN A 63 -10.50 -41.85 -3.43
C ASN A 63 -10.96 -41.76 -1.96
N PRO A 64 -12.02 -42.50 -1.52
CA PRO A 64 -12.65 -42.29 -0.22
C PRO A 64 -11.87 -42.75 1.00
N ASN A 65 -10.59 -43.15 0.86
CA ASN A 65 -9.81 -43.75 1.92
C ASN A 65 -8.54 -42.99 2.36
N THR A 66 -8.45 -41.69 2.09
CA THR A 66 -7.36 -40.87 2.68
C THR A 66 -7.95 -39.82 3.63
N THR A 67 -7.92 -40.15 4.90
CA THR A 67 -8.16 -39.23 6.02
C THR A 67 -7.01 -38.23 6.15
N ASN A 68 -6.96 -37.21 5.27
CA ASN A 68 -6.15 -36.01 5.49
C ASN A 68 -7.03 -34.81 5.19
N ASN A 69 -7.57 -34.22 6.28
CA ASN A 69 -8.38 -33.03 6.30
C ASN A 69 -7.55 -31.76 6.00
N SER A 70 -7.09 -31.59 4.76
CA SER A 70 -6.62 -30.31 4.28
C SER A 70 -7.28 -30.05 2.92
N PRO A 71 -7.96 -28.92 2.74
CA PRO A 71 -8.55 -28.60 1.45
C PRO A 71 -7.47 -28.48 0.39
N PRO A 72 -7.67 -28.99 -0.83
CA PRO A 72 -6.70 -28.88 -1.91
C PRO A 72 -6.49 -27.41 -2.26
N THR A 73 -5.26 -26.94 -2.11
CA THR A 73 -4.87 -25.60 -2.56
C THR A 73 -4.87 -25.55 -4.09
N PRO A 74 -5.57 -24.60 -4.70
CA PRO A 74 -5.63 -24.49 -6.16
C PRO A 74 -4.34 -23.86 -6.72
N ASN A 75 -3.26 -24.61 -6.76
CA ASN A 75 -2.04 -24.31 -7.52
C ASN A 75 -1.00 -25.42 -7.35
N ALA A 76 -1.29 -26.56 -7.95
CA ALA A 76 -0.40 -27.74 -7.96
C ALA A 76 0.94 -27.54 -8.71
N SER A 77 1.16 -26.41 -9.40
CA SER A 77 2.43 -26.11 -10.08
C SER A 77 3.59 -25.74 -9.14
N TYR A 78 3.33 -25.59 -7.83
CA TYR A 78 4.34 -25.32 -6.79
C TYR A 78 4.14 -26.26 -5.63
N SER A 79 4.23 -27.58 -5.87
CA SER A 79 4.20 -28.56 -4.78
C SER A 79 5.45 -28.41 -3.90
N LEU A 80 5.29 -28.64 -2.59
CA LEU A 80 6.41 -28.68 -1.65
C LEU A 80 7.48 -29.69 -2.10
N ASP A 81 7.06 -30.76 -2.77
CA ASP A 81 7.96 -31.78 -3.34
C ASP A 81 8.83 -31.24 -4.48
N ALA A 82 8.28 -30.38 -5.36
CA ALA A 82 9.07 -29.77 -6.43
C ALA A 82 10.11 -28.79 -5.86
N GLU A 83 9.79 -28.06 -4.79
CA GLU A 83 10.75 -27.18 -4.09
C GLU A 83 11.80 -27.98 -3.33
N ASP A 84 11.42 -29.09 -2.70
CA ASP A 84 12.36 -30.00 -2.03
C ASP A 84 13.30 -30.71 -3.01
N GLN A 85 12.81 -31.15 -4.17
CA GLN A 85 13.63 -31.68 -5.25
C GLN A 85 14.61 -30.63 -5.76
N ARG A 86 14.16 -29.38 -5.93
CA ARG A 86 15.00 -28.25 -6.33
C ARG A 86 16.06 -27.93 -5.27
N ARG A 87 15.72 -28.02 -3.97
CA ARG A 87 16.66 -27.86 -2.84
C ARG A 87 17.70 -28.98 -2.78
N ARG A 88 17.28 -30.23 -3.01
CA ARG A 88 18.18 -31.38 -3.09
C ARG A 88 19.12 -31.30 -4.29
N GLY A 89 18.63 -30.85 -5.44
CA GLY A 89 19.44 -30.60 -6.64
C GLY A 89 20.47 -29.48 -6.44
N ARG A 90 20.14 -28.42 -5.67
CA ARG A 90 21.08 -27.33 -5.32
C ARG A 90 22.20 -27.78 -4.38
N ARG A 91 21.95 -28.72 -3.47
CA ARG A 91 22.97 -29.21 -2.53
C ARG A 91 24.08 -30.01 -3.23
N ARG A 92 23.82 -30.61 -4.38
CA ARG A 92 24.78 -31.42 -5.15
C ARG A 92 25.65 -30.61 -6.13
N ARG A 93 25.27 -29.34 -6.46
CA ARG A 93 26.15 -28.50 -7.27
C ARG A 93 27.29 -28.00 -6.40
N LYS A 94 28.53 -28.51 -6.64
CA LYS A 94 29.75 -27.87 -6.14
C LYS A 94 29.64 -26.39 -6.39
N LYS A 95 29.72 -25.56 -5.35
CA LYS A 95 29.76 -24.11 -5.50
C LYS A 95 30.88 -23.77 -6.49
N LYS A 96 30.57 -23.39 -7.72
CA LYS A 96 31.55 -22.75 -8.58
C LYS A 96 32.11 -21.58 -7.77
N LYS A 97 33.43 -21.50 -7.61
CA LYS A 97 34.07 -20.32 -7.02
C LYS A 97 33.55 -19.12 -7.79
N SER A 98 32.96 -18.17 -7.10
CA SER A 98 32.52 -16.93 -7.75
C SER A 98 33.75 -16.29 -8.39
N PRO A 99 33.67 -15.77 -9.62
CA PRO A 99 34.77 -15.02 -10.17
C PRO A 99 35.13 -13.91 -9.18
N GLY A 100 36.42 -13.72 -8.95
CA GLY A 100 36.93 -12.69 -8.06
C GLY A 100 36.36 -11.32 -8.39
N ARG A 101 36.42 -10.40 -7.45
CA ARG A 101 36.00 -9.00 -7.68
C ARG A 101 36.92 -8.39 -8.74
N THR A 102 36.36 -7.78 -9.79
CA THR A 102 37.15 -7.04 -10.79
C THR A 102 37.93 -5.92 -10.11
N PRO A 103 39.25 -5.82 -10.33
CA PRO A 103 40.07 -4.75 -9.76
C PRO A 103 39.58 -3.34 -10.13
N THR A 104 39.86 -2.37 -9.27
CA THR A 104 39.42 -0.97 -9.48
C THR A 104 40.06 -0.37 -10.72
N GLU A 105 41.30 -0.68 -10.99
CA GLU A 105 42.09 -0.18 -12.14
C GLU A 105 41.41 -0.62 -13.46
N VAL A 106 40.97 -1.87 -13.54
CA VAL A 106 40.27 -2.38 -14.73
C VAL A 106 38.92 -1.67 -14.93
N LYS A 107 38.17 -1.47 -13.83
CA LYS A 107 36.89 -0.74 -13.88
C LYS A 107 37.09 0.74 -14.25
N PHE A 108 38.17 1.34 -13.79
CA PHE A 108 38.52 2.74 -14.07
C PHE A 108 38.96 2.91 -15.55
N ALA A 109 39.72 1.96 -16.07
CA ALA A 109 40.13 1.96 -17.48
C ALA A 109 38.94 1.83 -18.45
N GLU A 110 37.83 1.22 -18.02
CA GLU A 110 36.57 1.10 -18.77
C GLU A 110 35.67 2.32 -18.62
N ALA A 111 36.08 3.37 -17.89
CA ALA A 111 35.26 4.56 -17.70
C ALA A 111 35.17 5.39 -18.99
N GLU A 112 33.94 5.76 -19.35
CA GLU A 112 33.66 6.59 -20.53
C GLU A 112 33.95 8.07 -20.28
N GLN A 113 33.95 8.49 -19.03
CA GLN A 113 34.21 9.85 -18.58
C GLN A 113 35.05 9.80 -17.30
N VAL A 114 35.93 10.80 -17.11
CA VAL A 114 36.74 10.93 -15.91
C VAL A 114 36.52 12.31 -15.31
N GLU A 115 36.22 12.36 -14.01
CA GLU A 115 36.00 13.59 -13.25
C GLU A 115 36.94 13.66 -12.06
N ASP A 116 37.47 14.84 -11.80
CA ASP A 116 38.33 15.14 -10.66
C ASP A 116 37.50 15.75 -9.52
N ILE A 117 37.57 15.16 -8.33
CA ILE A 117 36.85 15.62 -7.15
C ILE A 117 37.83 16.19 -6.14
N TYR A 118 37.69 17.48 -5.86
CA TYR A 118 38.49 18.23 -4.92
C TYR A 118 37.70 18.59 -3.67
N PRO A 119 38.33 18.71 -2.49
CA PRO A 119 37.68 19.21 -1.30
C PRO A 119 37.30 20.70 -1.45
N ASP A 120 36.14 21.06 -0.88
CA ASP A 120 35.65 22.43 -0.92
C ASP A 120 36.60 23.40 -0.21
N GLY A 121 36.82 24.56 -0.82
CA GLY A 121 37.63 25.64 -0.22
C GLY A 121 39.15 25.43 -0.28
N VAL A 122 39.67 24.36 -0.87
CA VAL A 122 41.10 24.09 -1.02
C VAL A 122 41.55 24.40 -2.45
N ARG A 123 42.75 24.99 -2.60
CA ARG A 123 43.34 25.24 -3.93
C ARG A 123 43.72 23.89 -4.57
N ARG A 124 43.39 23.71 -5.84
CA ARG A 124 43.68 22.45 -6.57
C ARG A 124 45.17 22.07 -6.57
N GLY A 125 46.07 23.06 -6.57
CA GLY A 125 47.53 22.83 -6.53
C GLY A 125 48.03 22.26 -5.21
N ASP A 126 47.25 22.38 -4.13
CA ASP A 126 47.61 21.91 -2.79
C ASP A 126 47.00 20.54 -2.48
N CYS A 127 46.39 19.89 -3.48
CA CYS A 127 45.69 18.60 -3.33
C CYS A 127 46.48 17.47 -3.98
N GLU A 128 46.51 16.32 -3.32
CA GLU A 128 47.14 15.10 -3.82
C GLU A 128 46.11 14.05 -4.20
N LEU A 129 46.38 13.29 -5.28
CA LEU A 129 45.55 12.18 -5.69
C LEU A 129 45.63 11.04 -4.65
N VAL A 130 44.51 10.71 -4.00
CA VAL A 130 44.47 9.67 -2.98
C VAL A 130 43.98 8.34 -3.56
N ARG A 131 42.94 8.38 -4.38
CA ARG A 131 42.38 7.17 -4.97
C ARG A 131 41.55 7.45 -6.21
N GLU A 132 41.33 6.38 -6.97
CA GLU A 132 40.45 6.33 -8.12
C GLU A 132 39.26 5.41 -7.83
N ARG A 133 38.10 5.76 -8.35
CA ARG A 133 36.88 4.94 -8.26
C ARG A 133 36.15 4.99 -9.57
N ALA A 134 35.55 3.85 -9.97
CA ALA A 134 34.64 3.79 -11.10
C ALA A 134 33.21 3.56 -10.58
N VAL A 135 32.28 4.38 -11.03
CA VAL A 135 30.89 4.36 -10.59
C VAL A 135 29.96 4.38 -11.79
N TRP A 136 28.93 3.56 -11.75
CA TRP A 136 27.84 3.63 -12.71
C TRP A 136 26.94 4.82 -12.40
N ARG A 137 26.75 5.70 -13.37
CA ARG A 137 25.85 6.85 -13.31
C ARG A 137 24.77 6.71 -14.37
N LEU A 138 23.62 7.35 -14.15
CA LEU A 138 22.56 7.43 -15.14
C LEU A 138 22.57 8.83 -15.76
N ILE A 139 23.17 8.93 -16.95
CA ILE A 139 23.29 10.19 -17.70
C ILE A 139 22.40 10.09 -18.93
N ASN A 140 21.45 11.02 -19.08
CA ASN A 140 20.45 11.00 -20.18
C ASN A 140 19.74 9.64 -20.34
N ASN A 141 19.34 9.06 -19.22
CA ASN A 141 18.69 7.74 -19.13
C ASN A 141 19.55 6.54 -19.58
N LYS A 142 20.85 6.76 -19.80
CA LYS A 142 21.79 5.70 -20.16
C LYS A 142 22.78 5.50 -19.01
N ALA A 143 23.08 4.25 -18.70
CA ALA A 143 24.11 3.92 -17.73
C ALA A 143 25.49 4.14 -18.35
N VAL A 144 26.26 4.99 -17.70
CA VAL A 144 27.62 5.38 -18.10
C VAL A 144 28.55 5.06 -16.94
N ARG A 145 29.70 4.49 -17.21
CA ARG A 145 30.73 4.28 -16.19
C ARG A 145 31.59 5.53 -16.11
N VAL A 146 31.53 6.24 -14.95
CA VAL A 146 32.30 7.44 -14.69
C VAL A 146 33.46 7.11 -13.73
N GLY A 147 34.69 7.45 -14.13
CA GLY A 147 35.87 7.39 -13.30
C GLY A 147 35.99 8.66 -12.47
N TYR A 148 36.19 8.52 -11.16
CA TYR A 148 36.43 9.64 -10.27
C TYR A 148 37.83 9.57 -9.71
N ARG A 149 38.62 10.63 -9.94
CA ARG A 149 39.89 10.85 -9.26
C ARG A 149 39.64 11.71 -8.02
N ILE A 150 39.92 11.17 -6.85
CA ILE A 150 39.63 11.80 -5.57
C ILE A 150 40.88 12.35 -5.01
N PHE A 151 40.90 13.67 -4.82
CA PHE A 151 42.04 14.42 -4.30
C PHE A 151 41.78 14.82 -2.84
N ALA A 152 42.74 14.65 -1.96
CA ALA A 152 42.68 15.18 -0.60
C ALA A 152 43.47 16.48 -0.46
N GLY A 153 42.99 17.33 0.42
CA GLY A 153 43.67 18.55 0.79
C GLY A 153 44.83 18.31 1.80
N PRO A 154 45.52 19.35 2.23
CA PRO A 154 46.63 19.26 3.21
C PRO A 154 46.19 18.67 4.56
N ASP A 155 44.91 18.72 4.89
CA ASP A 155 44.33 18.14 6.09
C ASP A 155 44.06 16.63 5.96
N GLY A 156 44.32 16.02 4.81
CA GLY A 156 44.09 14.61 4.51
C GLY A 156 42.63 14.21 4.37
N LYS A 157 41.69 15.18 4.38
CA LYS A 157 40.28 14.86 4.21
C LYS A 157 39.95 14.63 2.74
N GLU A 158 39.30 13.47 2.50
CA GLU A 158 38.79 13.11 1.18
C GLU A 158 37.39 13.67 0.97
N PRO A 159 37.10 14.29 -0.18
CA PRO A 159 35.74 14.67 -0.54
C PRO A 159 34.88 13.45 -0.86
N ARG A 160 33.59 13.60 -0.70
CA ARG A 160 32.62 12.58 -1.11
C ARG A 160 32.23 12.79 -2.56
N ILE A 161 32.09 11.70 -3.32
CA ILE A 161 31.56 11.78 -4.68
C ILE A 161 30.07 12.13 -4.55
N PRO A 162 29.60 13.22 -5.18
CA PRO A 162 28.19 13.63 -5.10
C PRO A 162 27.24 12.53 -5.60
N GLY A 163 26.18 12.25 -4.83
CA GLY A 163 25.18 11.25 -5.19
C GLY A 163 25.68 9.80 -5.20
N VAL A 164 26.78 9.49 -4.54
CA VAL A 164 27.29 8.12 -4.40
C VAL A 164 27.43 7.78 -2.92
N THR A 165 26.71 6.76 -2.50
CA THR A 165 26.81 6.30 -1.10
C THR A 165 28.13 5.58 -0.82
N PRO A 166 28.63 5.58 0.41
CA PRO A 166 29.87 4.89 0.76
C PRO A 166 29.82 3.42 0.32
N ARG A 167 30.94 2.94 -0.23
CA ARG A 167 31.11 1.56 -0.73
C ARG A 167 30.14 1.11 -1.84
N CYS A 168 29.39 2.04 -2.46
CA CYS A 168 28.50 1.77 -3.59
C CYS A 168 29.21 2.09 -4.91
N GLU A 169 29.06 1.23 -5.90
CA GLU A 169 29.56 1.45 -7.26
C GLU A 169 28.47 2.00 -8.20
N TYR A 170 27.34 2.46 -7.65
CA TYR A 170 26.19 2.97 -8.38
C TYR A 170 25.76 4.31 -7.81
N GLY A 171 25.44 5.25 -8.68
CA GLY A 171 24.90 6.56 -8.30
C GLY A 171 23.48 6.44 -7.74
N ILE A 172 23.11 7.40 -6.92
CA ILE A 172 21.79 7.43 -6.24
C ILE A 172 20.63 7.42 -7.23
N GLU A 173 20.79 8.01 -8.40
CA GLU A 173 19.80 8.04 -9.47
C GLU A 173 19.40 6.65 -9.93
N ILE A 174 20.35 5.70 -10.00
CA ILE A 174 20.09 4.29 -10.34
C ILE A 174 19.28 3.61 -9.22
N LEU A 175 19.66 3.87 -7.97
CA LEU A 175 18.96 3.33 -6.81
C LEU A 175 17.52 3.85 -6.73
N VAL A 176 17.31 5.14 -7.01
CA VAL A 176 16.00 5.78 -7.01
C VAL A 176 15.10 5.20 -8.12
N VAL A 177 15.63 5.08 -9.36
CA VAL A 177 14.88 4.47 -10.47
C VAL A 177 14.49 3.02 -10.12
N LEU A 178 15.42 2.26 -9.56
CA LEU A 178 15.15 0.87 -9.16
C LEU A 178 14.08 0.78 -8.07
N ALA A 179 14.16 1.66 -7.06
CA ALA A 179 13.16 1.77 -6.00
C ALA A 179 11.78 2.17 -6.55
N PHE A 180 11.74 3.14 -7.46
CA PHE A 180 10.51 3.57 -8.14
C PHE A 180 9.84 2.42 -8.87
N LEU A 181 10.60 1.64 -9.66
CA LEU A 181 10.07 0.50 -10.41
C LEU A 181 9.51 -0.59 -9.49
N VAL A 182 10.24 -0.91 -8.41
CA VAL A 182 9.86 -2.02 -7.51
C VAL A 182 8.74 -1.60 -6.55
N TYR A 183 8.85 -0.43 -5.92
CA TYR A 183 7.94 -0.06 -4.82
C TYR A 183 6.76 0.79 -5.28
N LEU A 184 6.93 1.69 -6.24
CA LEU A 184 5.84 2.54 -6.71
C LEU A 184 5.08 1.89 -7.88
N ILE A 185 5.78 1.42 -8.91
CA ILE A 185 5.14 0.75 -10.05
C ILE A 185 4.72 -0.69 -9.67
N GLY A 186 5.40 -1.30 -8.69
CA GLY A 186 5.04 -2.63 -8.16
C GLY A 186 5.41 -3.79 -9.09
N ILE A 187 6.44 -3.63 -9.93
CA ILE A 187 6.93 -4.73 -10.76
C ILE A 187 7.90 -5.62 -9.97
N SER A 188 8.04 -6.87 -10.38
CA SER A 188 8.98 -7.79 -9.72
C SER A 188 10.43 -7.34 -9.97
N LEU A 189 11.32 -7.71 -9.05
CA LEU A 189 12.75 -7.38 -9.15
C LEU A 189 13.38 -7.87 -10.46
N ASP A 190 12.97 -9.04 -10.96
CA ASP A 190 13.41 -9.55 -12.28
C ASP A 190 13.01 -8.62 -13.42
N LYS A 191 11.75 -8.14 -13.39
CA LYS A 191 11.25 -7.20 -14.40
C LYS A 191 11.93 -5.85 -14.29
N ALA A 192 12.19 -5.38 -13.06
CA ALA A 192 12.93 -4.14 -12.84
C ALA A 192 14.36 -4.22 -13.41
N CYS A 193 15.07 -5.33 -13.19
CA CYS A 193 16.37 -5.57 -13.82
C CYS A 193 16.29 -5.58 -15.35
N ALA A 194 15.28 -6.24 -15.95
CA ALA A 194 15.08 -6.26 -17.40
C ALA A 194 14.79 -4.85 -17.95
N VAL A 195 14.03 -4.02 -17.24
CA VAL A 195 13.77 -2.62 -17.61
C VAL A 195 15.05 -1.80 -17.58
N MET A 196 15.87 -1.96 -16.53
CA MET A 196 17.17 -1.27 -16.40
C MET A 196 18.13 -1.68 -17.52
N GLU A 197 18.17 -2.96 -17.86
CA GLU A 197 19.00 -3.47 -18.96
C GLU A 197 18.54 -2.93 -20.31
N PHE A 198 17.23 -3.00 -20.60
CA PHE A 198 16.68 -2.61 -21.91
C PHE A 198 16.74 -1.09 -22.14
N PHE A 199 16.24 -0.29 -21.18
CA PHE A 199 16.15 1.16 -21.37
C PHE A 199 17.41 1.92 -20.97
N CYS A 200 18.08 1.48 -19.90
CA CYS A 200 19.25 2.17 -19.38
C CYS A 200 20.58 1.53 -19.78
N GLN A 201 20.55 0.40 -20.49
CA GLN A 201 21.74 -0.38 -20.84
C GLN A 201 22.58 -0.80 -19.62
N LEU A 202 21.92 -1.02 -18.48
CA LEU A 202 22.55 -1.40 -17.22
C LEU A 202 22.16 -2.84 -16.85
N PRO A 203 23.03 -3.82 -17.12
CA PRO A 203 22.76 -5.20 -16.70
C PRO A 203 22.93 -5.31 -15.18
N LEU A 204 21.85 -5.60 -14.49
CA LEU A 204 21.84 -5.85 -13.05
C LEU A 204 21.37 -7.27 -12.78
N SER A 205 22.12 -8.01 -11.97
CA SER A 205 21.60 -9.24 -11.42
C SER A 205 20.57 -8.93 -10.31
N LYS A 206 19.61 -9.84 -10.13
CA LYS A 206 18.61 -9.74 -9.06
C LYS A 206 19.26 -9.54 -7.66
N SER A 207 20.37 -10.21 -7.40
CA SER A 207 21.09 -10.10 -6.12
C SER A 207 21.74 -8.72 -5.94
N GLN A 208 22.25 -8.12 -7.01
CA GLN A 208 22.77 -6.76 -6.99
C GLN A 208 21.65 -5.75 -6.76
N ALA A 209 20.56 -5.86 -7.51
CA ALA A 209 19.40 -4.98 -7.35
C ALA A 209 18.82 -5.03 -5.91
N ASP A 210 18.67 -6.23 -5.33
CA ASP A 210 18.25 -6.40 -3.93
C ASP A 210 19.26 -5.76 -2.94
N ALA A 211 20.56 -5.91 -3.18
CA ALA A 211 21.59 -5.29 -2.36
C ALA A 211 21.56 -3.76 -2.44
N LEU A 212 21.34 -3.19 -3.64
CA LEU A 212 21.21 -1.74 -3.84
C LEU A 212 20.00 -1.17 -3.12
N LEU A 213 18.84 -1.84 -3.22
CA LEU A 213 17.65 -1.42 -2.51
C LEU A 213 17.81 -1.47 -0.98
N ARG A 214 18.50 -2.49 -0.47
CA ARG A 214 18.82 -2.56 0.98
C ARG A 214 19.77 -1.44 1.41
N GLN A 215 20.75 -1.13 0.58
CA GLN A 215 21.67 -0.03 0.85
C GLN A 215 20.95 1.31 0.85
N LEU A 216 20.03 1.54 -0.09
CA LEU A 216 19.19 2.73 -0.11
C LEU A 216 18.34 2.83 1.17
N ALA A 217 17.70 1.74 1.59
CA ALA A 217 16.90 1.71 2.82
C ALA A 217 17.73 2.09 4.05
N THR A 218 18.96 1.58 4.17
CA THR A 218 19.85 1.90 5.31
C THR A 218 20.23 3.39 5.35
N HIS A 219 20.32 4.03 4.19
CA HIS A 219 20.69 5.46 4.13
C HIS A 219 19.49 6.40 4.30
N TRP A 220 18.28 5.86 4.34
CA TRP A 220 17.05 6.62 4.54
C TRP A 220 16.45 6.49 5.93
N ASP A 221 17.18 5.94 6.89
CA ASP A 221 16.70 5.79 8.26
C ASP A 221 16.39 7.16 8.91
N GLU A 222 17.24 8.18 8.69
CA GLU A 222 17.05 9.53 9.22
C GLU A 222 15.83 10.22 8.61
N GLU A 223 15.61 10.08 7.29
CA GLU A 223 14.44 10.60 6.60
C GLU A 223 13.16 9.89 7.05
N PHE A 224 13.26 8.58 7.31
CA PHE A 224 12.15 7.83 7.87
C PHE A 224 11.76 8.32 9.26
N ASP A 225 12.72 8.53 10.14
CA ASP A 225 12.49 9.08 11.48
C ASP A 225 11.89 10.49 11.40
N THR A 226 12.36 11.31 10.47
CA THR A 226 11.80 12.64 10.19
C THR A 226 10.33 12.54 9.75
N LEU A 227 9.99 11.58 8.87
CA LEU A 227 8.61 11.35 8.46
C LEU A 227 7.72 10.90 9.62
N CYS A 228 8.23 10.06 10.51
CA CYS A 228 7.51 9.64 11.72
C CYS A 228 7.24 10.85 12.65
N LEU A 229 8.23 11.73 12.83
CA LEU A 229 8.06 12.96 13.62
C LEU A 229 7.03 13.90 12.99
N LEU A 230 7.07 14.11 11.67
CA LEU A 230 6.07 14.91 10.96
C LEU A 230 4.67 14.30 11.05
N LEU A 231 4.57 12.98 11.01
CA LEU A 231 3.31 12.27 11.19
C LEU A 231 2.77 12.49 12.62
N ALA A 232 3.62 12.40 13.63
CA ALA A 232 3.23 12.65 15.04
C ALA A 232 2.80 14.10 15.31
N GLN A 233 3.19 15.04 14.45
CA GLN A 233 2.75 16.46 14.53
C GLN A 233 1.49 16.74 13.69
N ALA A 234 0.98 15.75 12.95
CA ALA A 234 -0.18 15.95 12.10
C ALA A 234 -1.46 16.18 12.93
N ALA A 235 -2.34 17.04 12.45
CA ALA A 235 -3.63 17.29 13.11
C ALA A 235 -4.54 16.05 13.11
N ILE A 236 -4.40 15.16 12.13
CA ILE A 236 -5.20 13.94 11.99
C ILE A 236 -4.29 12.84 11.44
N VAL A 237 -4.30 11.70 12.12
CA VAL A 237 -3.60 10.48 11.66
C VAL A 237 -4.61 9.34 11.57
N TYR A 238 -4.66 8.74 10.39
CA TYR A 238 -5.41 7.52 10.12
C TYR A 238 -4.51 6.32 10.34
N MET A 239 -5.01 5.31 11.02
CA MET A 239 -4.27 4.11 11.36
C MET A 239 -5.10 2.88 11.03
N ASP A 240 -4.44 1.87 10.53
CA ASP A 240 -5.03 0.57 10.24
C ASP A 240 -3.93 -0.49 10.21
N GLU A 241 -4.26 -1.70 10.57
CA GLU A 241 -3.32 -2.81 10.52
C GLU A 241 -3.96 -4.05 9.89
N THR A 242 -3.17 -4.80 9.18
CA THR A 242 -3.60 -6.08 8.59
C THR A 242 -2.63 -7.18 8.94
N GLY A 243 -3.17 -8.37 9.23
CA GLY A 243 -2.34 -9.54 9.46
C GLY A 243 -1.54 -9.90 8.21
N TRP A 244 -0.26 -10.21 8.41
CA TRP A 244 0.66 -10.62 7.37
C TRP A 244 1.46 -11.83 7.84
N LYS A 245 1.49 -12.92 7.08
CA LYS A 245 2.31 -14.08 7.39
C LYS A 245 3.64 -14.00 6.64
N VAL A 246 4.74 -14.18 7.37
CA VAL A 246 6.09 -14.32 6.80
C VAL A 246 6.65 -15.66 7.25
N GLY A 247 6.56 -16.66 6.38
CA GLY A 247 6.85 -18.06 6.78
C GLY A 247 5.85 -18.51 7.85
N ASP A 248 6.35 -18.96 8.99
CA ASP A 248 5.53 -19.39 10.14
C ASP A 248 5.24 -18.26 11.13
N GLU A 249 5.85 -17.10 10.95
CA GLU A 249 5.65 -15.95 11.85
C GLU A 249 4.40 -15.15 11.47
N LYS A 250 3.54 -14.90 12.46
CA LYS A 250 2.40 -14.00 12.32
C LYS A 250 2.88 -12.58 12.57
N CYS A 251 3.02 -11.82 11.50
CA CYS A 251 3.35 -10.41 11.55
C CYS A 251 2.15 -9.56 11.17
N SER A 252 2.31 -8.27 11.24
CA SER A 252 1.33 -7.28 10.79
C SER A 252 1.99 -6.24 9.89
N LEU A 253 1.21 -5.74 8.95
CA LEU A 253 1.48 -4.52 8.23
C LEU A 253 0.64 -3.43 8.85
N TRP A 254 1.28 -2.40 9.37
CA TRP A 254 0.64 -1.20 9.85
C TRP A 254 0.69 -0.10 8.78
N ALA A 255 -0.37 0.66 8.66
CA ALA A 255 -0.43 1.83 7.80
C ALA A 255 -0.82 3.05 8.64
N PHE A 256 -0.01 4.08 8.56
CA PHE A 256 -0.27 5.38 9.16
C PHE A 256 -0.36 6.43 8.05
N ALA A 257 -1.37 7.24 8.06
CA ALA A 257 -1.56 8.26 7.03
C ALA A 257 -2.04 9.57 7.62
N SER A 258 -1.42 10.66 7.20
CA SER A 258 -1.91 12.02 7.40
C SER A 258 -2.38 12.64 6.08
N GLN A 259 -2.63 13.94 6.05
CA GLN A 259 -2.94 14.64 4.80
C GLN A 259 -1.77 14.60 3.82
N LEU A 260 -0.54 14.64 4.31
CA LEU A 260 0.68 14.80 3.52
C LEU A 260 1.56 13.55 3.50
N GLN A 261 1.58 12.78 4.61
CA GLN A 261 2.47 11.64 4.78
C GLN A 261 1.71 10.32 4.81
N ARG A 262 2.36 9.26 4.32
CA ARG A 262 1.93 7.87 4.48
C ARG A 262 3.13 7.05 4.88
N VAL A 263 3.01 6.32 5.98
CA VAL A 263 4.08 5.48 6.52
C VAL A 263 3.55 4.07 6.73
N PHE A 264 4.35 3.09 6.33
CA PHE A 264 4.02 1.68 6.47
C PHE A 264 5.08 0.98 7.30
N LEU A 265 4.66 0.17 8.27
CA LEU A 265 5.55 -0.69 9.05
C LEU A 265 5.26 -2.15 8.72
N PHE A 266 6.30 -2.89 8.37
CA PHE A 266 6.24 -4.32 8.10
C PHE A 266 6.92 -5.13 9.21
N GLY A 267 6.44 -6.35 9.43
CA GLY A 267 7.10 -7.29 10.34
C GLY A 267 6.92 -6.93 11.81
N CYS A 268 5.95 -6.08 12.12
CA CYS A 268 5.61 -5.66 13.47
C CYS A 268 4.48 -6.54 14.03
N HIS A 269 4.29 -6.48 15.34
CA HIS A 269 3.16 -7.11 16.01
C HIS A 269 2.00 -6.11 16.15
N LYS A 270 0.81 -6.62 16.49
CA LYS A 270 -0.35 -5.78 16.83
C LYS A 270 -0.31 -5.44 18.32
N ASP A 271 0.60 -4.55 18.69
CA ASP A 271 0.90 -4.19 20.06
C ASP A 271 1.10 -2.69 20.25
N ASP A 272 1.06 -2.28 21.50
CA ASP A 272 1.28 -0.89 21.92
C ASP A 272 2.68 -0.39 21.56
N ALA A 273 3.69 -1.27 21.63
CA ALA A 273 5.07 -0.90 21.34
C ALA A 273 5.25 -0.45 19.89
N THR A 274 4.54 -1.08 18.95
CA THR A 274 4.53 -0.67 17.55
C THR A 274 3.84 0.69 17.36
N LEU A 275 2.72 0.92 18.07
CA LEU A 275 2.02 2.18 18.03
C LEU A 275 2.85 3.31 18.68
N ASP A 276 3.51 3.05 19.80
CA ASP A 276 4.38 4.00 20.50
C ASP A 276 5.57 4.45 19.67
N LYS A 277 6.09 3.56 18.84
CA LYS A 277 7.19 3.90 17.92
C LYS A 277 6.78 4.99 16.92
N MET A 278 5.53 4.98 16.48
CA MET A 278 5.03 5.92 15.48
C MET A 278 4.39 7.15 16.08
N LEU A 279 3.65 6.96 17.15
CA LEU A 279 2.91 7.99 17.85
C LEU A 279 3.19 7.85 19.35
N PRO A 280 4.34 8.36 19.82
CA PRO A 280 4.72 8.24 21.22
C PRO A 280 3.65 8.82 22.14
N PRO A 281 3.38 8.20 23.29
CA PRO A 281 2.46 8.70 24.28
C PRO A 281 2.80 10.15 24.65
N ASN A 282 1.78 11.00 24.80
CA ASN A 282 1.91 12.42 25.13
C ASN A 282 2.53 13.33 24.05
N THR A 283 3.06 12.80 22.97
CA THR A 283 3.63 13.60 21.85
C THR A 283 2.57 13.93 20.82
N PHE A 284 1.75 12.95 20.45
CA PHE A 284 0.68 13.14 19.49
C PHE A 284 -0.53 13.80 20.16
N LYS A 285 -0.86 15.01 19.70
CA LYS A 285 -2.01 15.82 20.20
C LYS A 285 -3.14 15.93 19.19
N GLY A 286 -2.99 15.28 18.05
CA GLY A 286 -3.97 15.28 16.98
C GLY A 286 -5.11 14.29 17.21
N ILE A 287 -5.95 14.13 16.20
CA ILE A 287 -7.03 13.15 16.18
C ILE A 287 -6.51 11.83 15.64
N GLY A 288 -6.58 10.78 16.45
CA GLY A 288 -6.34 9.40 16.01
C GLY A 288 -7.59 8.81 15.38
N VAL A 289 -7.51 8.40 14.09
CA VAL A 289 -8.61 7.72 13.39
C VAL A 289 -8.24 6.26 13.20
N SER A 290 -8.98 5.35 13.85
CA SER A 290 -8.72 3.91 13.80
C SER A 290 -10.03 3.11 13.77
N ASP A 291 -9.92 1.80 13.66
CA ASP A 291 -11.01 0.90 14.04
C ASP A 291 -11.16 0.82 15.57
N ASP A 292 -12.04 -0.04 16.06
CA ASP A 292 -12.28 -0.23 17.50
C ASP A 292 -11.44 -1.37 18.09
N TYR A 293 -10.22 -1.59 17.58
CA TYR A 293 -9.31 -2.58 18.15
C TYR A 293 -8.71 -2.11 19.49
N ALA A 294 -8.51 -3.05 20.40
CA ALA A 294 -8.11 -2.75 21.80
C ALA A 294 -6.80 -1.93 21.95
N VAL A 295 -5.85 -2.09 21.01
CA VAL A 295 -4.59 -1.33 20.99
C VAL A 295 -4.81 0.18 20.91
N TYR A 296 -5.94 0.64 20.34
CA TYR A 296 -6.27 2.06 20.23
C TYR A 296 -7.10 2.60 21.38
N ALA A 297 -7.48 1.74 22.33
CA ALA A 297 -8.31 2.15 23.47
C ALA A 297 -7.53 3.12 24.37
N ASN A 298 -8.14 4.26 24.68
CA ASN A 298 -7.59 5.29 25.58
C ASN A 298 -6.20 5.85 25.20
N ARG A 299 -5.77 5.63 23.94
CA ARG A 299 -4.44 6.09 23.45
C ARG A 299 -4.40 7.54 23.06
N PHE A 300 -5.50 8.09 22.60
CA PHE A 300 -5.58 9.43 22.05
C PHE A 300 -6.56 10.28 22.86
N THR A 301 -6.13 11.49 23.20
CA THR A 301 -7.02 12.47 23.83
C THR A 301 -8.23 12.78 22.95
N GLN A 302 -8.04 12.67 21.63
CA GLN A 302 -9.10 12.83 20.65
C GLN A 302 -9.07 11.63 19.71
N ALA A 303 -10.03 10.73 19.86
CA ALA A 303 -10.20 9.57 18.99
C ALA A 303 -11.40 9.73 18.06
N GLN A 304 -11.30 9.16 16.88
CA GLN A 304 -12.41 9.01 15.93
C GLN A 304 -12.41 7.59 15.43
N LYS A 305 -13.50 6.88 15.62
CA LYS A 305 -13.62 5.54 15.05
C LYS A 305 -14.01 5.59 13.58
N CYS A 306 -13.44 4.66 12.82
CA CYS A 306 -13.61 4.61 11.37
C CYS A 306 -15.01 4.11 10.99
N TRP A 307 -15.86 5.00 10.49
CA TRP A 307 -17.19 4.67 10.02
C TRP A 307 -17.22 3.53 8.99
N ALA A 308 -16.19 3.43 8.15
CA ALA A 308 -16.14 2.36 7.15
C ALA A 308 -16.04 0.96 7.79
N HIS A 309 -15.38 0.82 8.95
CA HIS A 309 -15.32 -0.45 9.68
C HIS A 309 -16.65 -0.78 10.33
N LEU A 310 -17.28 0.19 10.96
CA LEU A 310 -18.59 0.03 11.59
C LEU A 310 -19.69 -0.28 10.57
N LEU A 311 -19.76 0.49 9.49
CA LEU A 311 -20.70 0.25 8.41
C LEU A 311 -20.52 -1.13 7.74
N ARG A 312 -19.28 -1.62 7.61
CA ARG A 312 -19.05 -2.99 7.09
C ARG A 312 -19.67 -4.08 7.96
N LYS A 313 -19.69 -3.90 9.29
CA LYS A 313 -20.35 -4.84 10.20
C LYS A 313 -21.86 -4.86 9.94
N ALA A 314 -22.50 -3.67 9.82
CA ALA A 314 -23.92 -3.57 9.50
C ALA A 314 -24.26 -4.11 8.10
N ILE A 315 -23.44 -3.76 7.09
CA ILE A 315 -23.61 -4.29 5.71
C ILE A 315 -23.48 -5.81 5.68
N LYS A 316 -22.52 -6.39 6.42
CA LYS A 316 -22.35 -7.83 6.52
C LYS A 316 -23.63 -8.51 7.03
N LEU A 317 -24.22 -8.00 8.12
CA LEU A 317 -25.46 -8.54 8.68
C LEU A 317 -26.62 -8.44 7.71
N ALA A 318 -26.83 -7.26 7.08
CA ALA A 318 -27.90 -7.07 6.11
C ALA A 318 -27.77 -7.97 4.87
N LEU A 319 -26.53 -8.23 4.39
CA LEU A 319 -26.28 -9.09 3.24
C LEU A 319 -26.40 -10.59 3.56
N LEU A 320 -25.98 -11.02 4.75
CA LEU A 320 -26.08 -12.44 5.15
C LEU A 320 -27.50 -12.84 5.54
N TYR A 321 -28.31 -11.89 6.01
CA TYR A 321 -29.68 -12.13 6.48
C TYR A 321 -30.65 -11.15 5.80
N PRO A 322 -30.87 -11.28 4.49
CA PRO A 322 -31.67 -10.32 3.70
C PRO A 322 -33.14 -10.29 4.08
N ASP A 323 -33.65 -11.38 4.67
CA ASP A 323 -35.04 -11.48 5.13
C ASP A 323 -35.28 -10.71 6.44
N ASN A 324 -34.23 -10.35 7.16
CA ASN A 324 -34.33 -9.56 8.38
C ASN A 324 -34.43 -8.07 8.06
N LYS A 325 -35.66 -7.56 7.97
CA LYS A 325 -35.93 -6.14 7.67
C LYS A 325 -35.36 -5.18 8.72
N GLY A 326 -35.15 -5.63 9.96
CA GLY A 326 -34.56 -4.83 11.01
C GLY A 326 -33.09 -4.48 10.73
N TYR A 327 -32.31 -5.43 10.19
CA TYR A 327 -30.90 -5.19 9.84
C TYR A 327 -30.78 -4.22 8.65
N GLN A 328 -31.69 -4.36 7.67
CA GLN A 328 -31.72 -3.44 6.54
C GLN A 328 -32.12 -2.03 6.96
N ALA A 329 -33.15 -1.88 7.80
CA ALA A 329 -33.60 -0.60 8.32
C ALA A 329 -32.47 0.10 9.12
N PHE A 330 -31.81 -0.62 10.02
CA PHE A 330 -30.67 -0.09 10.76
C PHE A 330 -29.53 0.40 9.86
N LEU A 331 -29.18 -0.41 8.84
CA LEU A 331 -28.14 -0.03 7.87
C LEU A 331 -28.53 1.23 7.10
N ASP A 332 -29.76 1.34 6.63
CA ASP A 332 -30.24 2.47 5.84
C ASP A 332 -30.21 3.76 6.66
N GLU A 333 -30.66 3.70 7.92
CA GLU A 333 -30.62 4.83 8.86
C GLU A 333 -29.18 5.26 9.16
N LEU A 334 -28.25 4.32 9.39
CA LEU A 334 -26.83 4.62 9.57
C LEU A 334 -26.21 5.26 8.34
N LEU A 335 -26.53 4.77 7.15
CA LEU A 335 -26.04 5.32 5.88
C LEU A 335 -26.52 6.75 5.65
N GLU A 336 -27.76 7.05 6.06
CA GLU A 336 -28.30 8.41 5.97
C GLU A 336 -27.53 9.36 6.91
N ILE A 337 -27.35 9.00 8.17
CA ILE A 337 -26.60 9.78 9.16
C ILE A 337 -25.15 9.99 8.67
N TYR A 338 -24.51 8.94 8.15
CA TYR A 338 -23.16 9.03 7.59
C TYR A 338 -23.07 10.00 6.41
N ARG A 339 -24.04 9.97 5.49
CA ARG A 339 -24.11 10.90 4.35
C ARG A 339 -24.28 12.33 4.81
N ASP A 340 -25.14 12.55 5.79
CA ASP A 340 -25.37 13.87 6.39
C ASP A 340 -24.14 14.39 7.10
N GLY A 341 -23.46 13.56 7.87
CA GLY A 341 -22.17 13.88 8.50
C GLY A 341 -21.12 14.29 7.46
N LYS A 342 -21.02 13.55 6.35
CA LYS A 342 -20.13 13.93 5.24
C LYS A 342 -20.51 15.27 4.59
N ARG A 343 -21.80 15.57 4.45
CA ARG A 343 -22.27 16.86 3.93
C ARG A 343 -21.90 17.99 4.88
N ALA A 344 -22.13 17.81 6.20
CA ALA A 344 -21.76 18.78 7.22
C ALA A 344 -20.25 19.06 7.26
N ALA A 345 -19.42 17.99 7.17
CA ALA A 345 -17.96 18.12 7.11
C ALA A 345 -17.48 18.88 5.85
N ALA A 346 -18.17 18.72 4.73
CA ALA A 346 -17.83 19.34 3.45
C ALA A 346 -18.36 20.77 3.30
N ASP A 347 -19.35 21.17 4.10
CA ASP A 347 -19.97 22.50 3.97
C ASP A 347 -19.05 23.59 4.53
N GLY A 348 -18.45 24.34 3.62
CA GLY A 348 -17.55 25.46 3.96
C GLY A 348 -18.24 26.68 4.54
N ARG A 349 -19.58 26.75 4.50
CA ARG A 349 -20.37 27.88 5.01
C ARG A 349 -20.64 27.74 6.50
N LEU A 350 -20.56 26.52 7.05
CA LEU A 350 -20.78 26.27 8.46
C LEU A 350 -19.61 26.83 9.29
N GLY A 351 -19.92 27.83 10.14
CA GLY A 351 -19.03 28.26 11.22
C GLY A 351 -19.01 27.26 12.37
N GLU A 352 -18.25 27.57 13.42
CA GLU A 352 -18.08 26.67 14.60
C GLU A 352 -19.43 26.35 15.27
N VAL A 353 -20.26 27.38 15.54
CA VAL A 353 -21.58 27.20 16.15
C VAL A 353 -22.49 26.34 15.29
N GLY A 354 -22.49 26.57 13.98
CA GLY A 354 -23.30 25.76 13.06
C GLY A 354 -22.84 24.31 12.99
N ARG A 355 -21.53 24.03 13.08
CA ARG A 355 -20.99 22.68 13.16
C ARG A 355 -21.37 21.98 14.45
N LYS A 356 -21.28 22.70 15.57
CA LYS A 356 -21.68 22.17 16.89
C LYS A 356 -23.13 21.72 16.86
N ARG A 357 -24.04 22.61 16.43
CA ARG A 357 -25.47 22.30 16.29
C ARG A 357 -25.71 21.09 15.38
N ARG A 358 -24.98 20.98 14.27
CA ARG A 358 -25.13 19.86 13.34
C ARG A 358 -24.64 18.54 13.93
N VAL A 359 -23.55 18.56 14.69
CA VAL A 359 -23.05 17.37 15.42
C VAL A 359 -24.06 16.95 16.47
N GLU A 360 -24.61 17.88 17.25
CA GLU A 360 -25.65 17.59 18.26
C GLU A 360 -26.92 16.98 17.63
N GLU A 361 -27.36 17.51 16.48
CA GLU A 361 -28.49 16.93 15.72
C GLU A 361 -28.19 15.51 15.24
N LEU A 362 -27.03 15.27 14.65
CA LEU A 362 -26.63 13.96 14.15
C LEU A 362 -26.43 12.95 15.32
N SER A 363 -25.90 13.42 16.44
CA SER A 363 -25.74 12.61 17.66
C SER A 363 -27.11 12.18 18.20
N SER A 364 -28.06 13.11 18.29
CA SER A 364 -29.43 12.80 18.75
C SER A 364 -30.13 11.81 17.83
N ARG A 365 -29.97 11.97 16.51
CA ARG A 365 -30.52 11.01 15.51
C ARG A 365 -29.90 9.64 15.66
N LEU A 366 -28.58 9.57 15.80
CA LEU A 366 -27.86 8.28 15.97
C LEU A 366 -28.27 7.58 17.26
N LEU A 367 -28.39 8.33 18.36
CA LEU A 367 -28.89 7.78 19.62
C LEU A 367 -30.30 7.21 19.48
N ALA A 368 -31.20 7.95 18.81
CA ALA A 368 -32.56 7.47 18.55
C ALA A 368 -32.58 6.19 17.71
N VAL A 369 -31.66 6.04 16.75
CA VAL A 369 -31.49 4.80 15.99
C VAL A 369 -31.01 3.67 16.90
N CYS A 370 -30.00 3.90 17.73
CA CYS A 370 -29.53 2.87 18.68
C CYS A 370 -30.64 2.41 19.64
N VAL A 371 -31.36 3.35 20.25
CA VAL A 371 -32.48 3.02 21.17
C VAL A 371 -33.59 2.22 20.46
N ARG A 372 -33.94 2.58 19.23
CA ARG A 372 -34.96 1.87 18.46
C ARG A 372 -34.58 0.43 18.13
N HIS A 373 -33.32 0.17 17.90
CA HIS A 373 -32.81 -1.14 17.50
C HIS A 373 -32.14 -1.91 18.65
N GLN A 374 -32.15 -1.36 19.85
CA GLN A 374 -31.62 -2.02 21.04
C GLN A 374 -32.40 -3.31 21.33
N GLN A 375 -31.67 -4.37 21.65
CA GLN A 375 -32.22 -5.68 21.99
C GLN A 375 -31.63 -6.16 23.31
N GLU A 376 -32.48 -6.68 24.19
CA GLU A 376 -32.01 -7.37 25.38
C GLU A 376 -31.31 -8.67 25.01
N LYS A 377 -30.12 -8.89 25.57
CA LYS A 377 -29.36 -10.12 25.30
C LYS A 377 -29.93 -11.27 26.13
N THR A 378 -30.55 -12.19 25.44
CA THR A 378 -31.09 -13.43 26.04
C THR A 378 -30.18 -14.62 25.72
N ALA A 379 -30.35 -15.72 26.49
CA ALA A 379 -29.58 -16.95 26.25
C ALA A 379 -29.94 -17.59 24.90
N ASP A 380 -31.14 -17.40 24.42
CA ASP A 380 -31.74 -18.04 23.22
C ASP A 380 -31.39 -17.29 21.92
N MET A 381 -30.70 -16.15 22.01
CA MET A 381 -30.29 -15.39 20.83
C MET A 381 -29.39 -16.22 19.91
N THR A 382 -29.72 -16.19 18.64
CA THR A 382 -28.83 -16.70 17.57
C THR A 382 -27.51 -15.93 17.52
N PRO A 383 -26.45 -16.50 16.97
CA PRO A 383 -25.18 -15.82 16.86
C PRO A 383 -25.25 -14.45 16.13
N HIS A 384 -26.07 -14.35 15.08
CA HIS A 384 -26.22 -13.11 14.31
C HIS A 384 -27.04 -12.04 15.04
N GLU A 385 -28.06 -12.43 15.82
CA GLU A 385 -28.81 -11.49 16.67
C GLU A 385 -27.91 -10.92 17.76
N ARG A 386 -27.06 -11.76 18.34
CA ARG A 386 -26.05 -11.32 19.32
C ARG A 386 -25.00 -10.40 18.65
N GLU A 387 -24.56 -10.71 17.42
CA GLU A 387 -23.66 -9.84 16.64
C GLU A 387 -24.31 -8.48 16.36
N PHE A 388 -25.61 -8.45 16.06
CA PHE A 388 -26.36 -7.22 15.84
C PHE A 388 -26.53 -6.41 17.13
N ALA A 389 -26.94 -7.03 18.23
CA ALA A 389 -27.06 -6.37 19.52
C ALA A 389 -25.72 -5.75 19.96
N ASN A 390 -24.63 -6.50 19.81
CA ASN A 390 -23.27 -5.97 20.09
C ASN A 390 -22.91 -4.77 19.22
N LEU A 391 -23.32 -4.78 17.95
CA LEU A 391 -23.07 -3.68 17.02
C LEU A 391 -23.84 -2.41 17.42
N VAL A 392 -25.10 -2.54 17.84
CA VAL A 392 -25.91 -1.42 18.32
C VAL A 392 -25.28 -0.81 19.59
N GLU A 393 -24.91 -1.65 20.56
CA GLU A 393 -24.21 -1.21 21.76
C GLU A 393 -22.83 -0.54 21.46
N GLU A 394 -22.12 -1.07 20.46
CA GLU A 394 -20.85 -0.47 20.01
C GLU A 394 -21.08 0.96 19.49
N PHE A 395 -22.11 1.20 18.67
CA PHE A 395 -22.46 2.53 18.21
C PHE A 395 -22.85 3.47 19.35
N GLU A 396 -23.66 3.00 20.30
CA GLU A 396 -24.06 3.79 21.47
C GLU A 396 -22.84 4.17 22.33
N ARG A 397 -22.00 3.20 22.69
CA ARG A 397 -20.78 3.42 23.48
C ARG A 397 -19.85 4.44 22.80
N LEU A 398 -19.62 4.29 21.52
CA LEU A 398 -18.75 5.17 20.74
C LEU A 398 -19.34 6.59 20.58
N LEU A 399 -20.66 6.69 20.52
CA LEU A 399 -21.35 7.97 20.48
C LEU A 399 -21.20 8.71 21.81
N LEU A 400 -21.41 8.02 22.94
CA LEU A 400 -21.24 8.58 24.29
C LEU A 400 -19.78 8.96 24.57
N ALA A 401 -18.81 8.25 24.00
CA ALA A 401 -17.40 8.60 24.05
C ALA A 401 -17.01 9.75 23.09
N GLU A 402 -17.95 10.28 22.32
CA GLU A 402 -17.73 11.30 21.28
C GLU A 402 -16.74 10.87 20.18
N GLU A 403 -16.61 9.59 19.91
CA GLU A 403 -15.63 9.03 18.96
C GLU A 403 -16.18 8.82 17.54
N LEU A 404 -17.42 9.25 17.22
CA LEU A 404 -18.04 8.98 15.92
C LEU A 404 -18.16 10.20 15.00
N LEU A 405 -18.38 11.39 15.54
CA LEU A 405 -18.75 12.56 14.75
C LEU A 405 -17.71 13.69 14.78
N ARG A 406 -16.50 13.43 15.31
CA ARG A 406 -15.42 14.42 15.34
C ARG A 406 -15.03 14.92 13.95
N SER A 407 -15.15 14.08 12.94
CA SER A 407 -14.90 14.44 11.55
C SER A 407 -15.77 15.61 11.03
N CYS A 408 -16.93 15.84 11.65
CA CYS A 408 -17.81 16.95 11.29
C CYS A 408 -17.32 18.31 11.82
N TRP A 409 -16.44 18.33 12.84
CA TRP A 409 -15.92 19.54 13.45
C TRP A 409 -14.83 20.24 12.64
N PHE A 410 -14.05 19.49 11.86
CA PHE A 410 -12.85 20.01 11.24
C PHE A 410 -13.07 20.44 9.80
N ARG A 411 -12.99 21.75 9.54
CA ARG A 411 -13.12 22.38 8.21
C ARG A 411 -12.11 21.82 7.18
N ARG A 412 -11.00 21.23 7.61
CA ARG A 412 -9.95 20.65 6.77
C ARG A 412 -10.10 19.16 6.50
N TRP A 413 -11.15 18.50 6.97
CA TRP A 413 -11.42 17.09 6.68
C TRP A 413 -11.82 16.88 5.20
N ARG A 414 -11.12 17.59 4.32
CA ARG A 414 -11.41 17.55 2.89
C ARG A 414 -10.80 16.32 2.24
N ARG A 415 -11.70 15.48 1.69
CA ARG A 415 -11.59 14.65 0.50
C ARG A 415 -10.48 13.59 0.49
N ARG A 416 -10.90 12.39 0.30
CA ARG A 416 -10.22 11.12 0.02
C ARG A 416 -9.93 10.28 1.25
N THR A 417 -10.95 9.96 1.99
CA THR A 417 -10.88 8.82 2.90
C THR A 417 -11.91 7.78 2.52
N THR A 418 -11.72 7.22 1.37
CA THR A 418 -11.98 5.80 1.24
C THR A 418 -10.65 5.15 1.59
N TYR A 419 -10.49 4.82 2.84
CA TYR A 419 -9.38 4.09 3.45
C TYR A 419 -9.03 2.79 2.71
N ARG A 420 -9.94 2.32 1.88
CA ARG A 420 -9.74 1.21 0.94
C ARG A 420 -8.58 1.44 -0.04
N SER A 421 -8.18 2.70 -0.28
CA SER A 421 -7.09 2.98 -1.21
C SER A 421 -5.71 2.82 -0.59
N VAL A 422 -5.50 3.12 0.70
CA VAL A 422 -4.15 3.12 1.28
C VAL A 422 -3.63 1.71 1.47
N ILE A 423 -4.42 0.80 2.05
CA ILE A 423 -4.00 -0.61 2.24
C ILE A 423 -4.17 -1.43 0.96
N CYS A 424 -5.20 -1.16 0.13
CA CYS A 424 -5.33 -1.85 -1.16
C CYS A 424 -4.30 -1.38 -2.18
N GLU A 425 -3.82 -0.14 -2.13
CA GLU A 425 -2.68 0.33 -2.92
C GLU A 425 -1.35 -0.22 -2.38
N ALA A 426 -1.21 -0.39 -1.07
CA ALA A 426 -0.06 -1.00 -0.43
C ALA A 426 -0.01 -2.53 -0.55
N ARG A 427 -1.09 -3.21 -0.92
CA ARG A 427 -1.01 -4.62 -1.30
C ARG A 427 -0.29 -4.70 -2.63
N PRO A 428 0.95 -5.18 -2.68
CA PRO A 428 1.57 -5.51 -3.95
C PRO A 428 0.66 -6.53 -4.62
N LYS A 429 0.13 -6.21 -5.79
CA LYS A 429 -0.75 -7.08 -6.59
C LYS A 429 -0.09 -8.43 -6.92
N THR A 430 1.16 -8.63 -6.51
CA THR A 430 2.01 -9.79 -6.82
C THR A 430 2.99 -10.18 -5.72
N ALA A 431 2.82 -9.78 -4.47
CA ALA A 431 3.67 -10.31 -3.40
C ALA A 431 3.26 -11.77 -3.11
N ARG A 432 3.68 -12.68 -3.98
CA ARG A 432 3.92 -14.06 -3.56
C ARG A 432 5.05 -14.01 -2.56
N PRO A 433 4.97 -14.67 -1.41
CA PRO A 433 6.07 -14.72 -0.47
C PRO A 433 7.25 -15.39 -1.17
N THR A 434 8.20 -14.61 -1.63
CA THR A 434 9.51 -15.14 -1.94
C THR A 434 10.14 -15.47 -0.60
N GLU A 435 10.13 -16.78 -0.27
CA GLU A 435 10.90 -17.34 0.81
C GLU A 435 12.35 -16.86 0.70
N ARG A 436 12.73 -15.95 1.55
CA ARG A 436 14.05 -15.70 2.13
C ARG A 436 14.21 -14.26 2.60
N ILE A 437 13.52 -13.91 3.65
CA ILE A 437 14.10 -12.92 4.58
C ILE A 437 14.55 -13.75 5.80
N ARG A 438 15.78 -14.28 5.71
CA ARG A 438 16.47 -14.82 6.88
C ARG A 438 16.70 -13.68 7.86
N ARG A 439 16.24 -13.95 9.09
CA ARG A 439 16.55 -13.26 10.34
C ARG A 439 17.82 -12.41 10.27
N ARG A 440 17.67 -11.13 10.36
CA ARG A 440 18.50 -10.20 11.13
C ARG A 440 17.77 -8.87 11.18
N ARG A 441 17.36 -8.49 12.39
CA ARG A 441 16.88 -7.18 12.88
C ARG A 441 15.92 -6.45 11.94
N GLY A 442 14.69 -6.25 12.44
CA GLY A 442 13.62 -5.56 11.71
C GLY A 442 14.10 -4.24 11.11
N HIS A 443 14.24 -4.22 9.81
CA HIS A 443 14.43 -3.00 9.06
C HIS A 443 13.13 -2.61 8.41
N ILE A 444 12.75 -1.43 8.73
CA ILE A 444 11.57 -0.69 8.31
C ILE A 444 11.82 -0.24 6.87
N ALA A 445 10.94 -0.60 5.96
CA ALA A 445 10.93 0.00 4.63
C ALA A 445 9.96 1.18 4.65
N ALA A 446 10.50 2.38 4.56
CA ALA A 446 9.72 3.57 4.30
C ALA A 446 9.53 3.75 2.80
N ALA A 447 8.30 3.80 2.34
CA ALA A 447 7.96 4.32 1.04
C ALA A 447 7.15 5.60 1.27
N SER A 448 7.82 6.74 1.10
CA SER A 448 7.16 8.04 1.00
C SER A 448 7.30 8.53 -0.43
N LEU A 449 6.20 8.61 -1.12
CA LEU A 449 6.00 9.47 -2.30
C LEU A 449 4.60 10.06 -2.22
#